data_fd538aaa864504ab5ae9e1fbc448194a
#
_entry.id   fd538aaa864504ab5ae9e1fbc448194a
#
_cell.length_a   1.000
_cell.length_b   1.000
_cell.length_c   1.000
_cell.angle_alpha   90.00
_cell.angle_beta   90.00
_cell.angle_gamma   90.00
#
_symmetry.space_group_name_H-M   'P 1'
#
loop_
_entity.id
_entity.type
_entity.pdbx_description
1 polymer ?
#
loop_
_entity_poly.entity_id
_entity_poly.type
_entity_poly.pdbx_seq_one_letter_code
_entity_poly.pdbx_strand_id
1 'polypeptide(L)'
;MSANPIRSAISRYLISKAIRRSVKLVHACYAKDGLEATIDLLFTKECELVMPWQFKEELLALATRIEAQRPKVVMEIGTATGGTLLLSCLLAADDATLISVDLPEGDFGGGYPAWKLPLYSSFAKPGQRIHLIRGDSHSRDVHQRITGVLADRRIDYL
;
A
#
# COMPACT_ATOMS: atom_id res chain seq x y z
N MET A 1 25.90 13.78 11.90
CA MET A 1 25.93 12.79 13.00
C MET A 1 25.43 11.47 12.47
N SER A 2 26.28 10.44 12.34
CA SER A 2 25.86 9.12 11.81
C SER A 2 24.98 8.41 12.85
N ALA A 3 23.77 8.05 12.46
CA ALA A 3 22.86 7.30 13.32
C ALA A 3 23.48 5.96 13.72
N ASN A 4 23.43 5.62 15.02
CA ASN A 4 23.93 4.35 15.52
C ASN A 4 23.22 3.17 14.80
N PRO A 5 23.93 2.30 14.08
CA PRO A 5 23.35 1.24 13.25
C PRO A 5 22.47 0.26 14.06
N ILE A 6 22.82 -0.01 15.32
CA ILE A 6 22.03 -0.90 16.20
C ILE A 6 20.69 -0.26 16.55
N ARG A 7 20.68 1.03 16.92
CA ARG A 7 19.41 1.76 17.19
C ARG A 7 18.52 1.80 15.96
N SER A 8 19.11 2.01 14.77
CA SER A 8 18.37 2.00 13.50
C SER A 8 17.74 0.62 13.22
N ALA A 9 18.47 -0.47 13.44
CA ALA A 9 17.97 -1.83 13.24
C ALA A 9 16.81 -2.18 14.21
N ILE A 10 16.96 -1.83 15.48
CA ILE A 10 15.92 -2.03 16.50
C ILE A 10 14.67 -1.24 16.14
N SER A 11 14.81 0.03 15.76
CA SER A 11 13.70 0.88 15.35
C SER A 11 12.95 0.28 14.14
N ARG A 12 13.66 -0.15 13.10
CA ARG A 12 13.06 -0.81 11.92
C ARG A 12 12.33 -2.09 12.29
N TYR A 13 12.88 -2.90 13.19
CA TYR A 13 12.23 -4.11 13.68
C TYR A 13 10.90 -3.80 14.39
N LEU A 14 10.89 -2.82 15.30
CA LEU A 14 9.70 -2.42 16.04
C LEU A 14 8.62 -1.85 15.11
N ILE A 15 8.99 -0.99 14.16
CA ILE A 15 8.09 -0.45 13.15
C ILE A 15 7.51 -1.59 12.29
N SER A 16 8.35 -2.52 11.86
CA SER A 16 7.90 -3.67 11.05
C SER A 16 6.89 -4.54 11.82
N LYS A 17 7.14 -4.78 13.10
CA LYS A 17 6.23 -5.53 13.98
C LYS A 17 4.89 -4.79 14.14
N ALA A 18 4.92 -3.49 14.33
CA ALA A 18 3.73 -2.67 14.46
C ALA A 18 2.90 -2.66 13.16
N ILE A 19 3.52 -2.45 11.99
CA ILE A 19 2.84 -2.52 10.68
C ILE A 19 2.18 -3.88 10.48
N ARG A 20 2.89 -4.98 10.74
CA ARG A 20 2.32 -6.34 10.62
C ARG A 20 1.13 -6.57 11.56
N ARG A 21 1.15 -5.95 12.75
CA ARG A 21 0.00 -5.98 13.67
C ARG A 21 -1.18 -5.22 13.09
N SER A 22 -0.97 -4.01 12.59
CA SER A 22 -2.03 -3.20 11.95
C SER A 22 -2.64 -3.94 10.76
N VAL A 23 -1.83 -4.57 9.90
CA VAL A 23 -2.32 -5.38 8.77
C VAL A 23 -3.25 -6.49 9.26
N LYS A 24 -2.86 -7.24 10.30
CA LYS A 24 -3.71 -8.31 10.88
C LYS A 24 -5.02 -7.77 11.44
N LEU A 25 -4.98 -6.61 12.12
CA LEU A 25 -6.17 -5.96 12.66
C LEU A 25 -7.12 -5.52 11.54
N VAL A 26 -6.59 -4.93 10.47
CA VAL A 26 -7.36 -4.51 9.28
C VAL A 26 -8.07 -5.72 8.64
N HIS A 27 -7.35 -6.81 8.39
CA HIS A 27 -7.96 -8.02 7.83
C HIS A 27 -9.04 -8.62 8.75
N ALA A 28 -8.78 -8.68 10.06
CA ALA A 28 -9.74 -9.21 11.03
C ALA A 28 -10.99 -8.33 11.14
N CYS A 29 -10.82 -7.01 11.16
CA CYS A 29 -11.92 -6.04 11.18
C CYS A 29 -12.79 -6.16 9.92
N TYR A 30 -12.16 -6.21 8.74
CA TYR A 30 -12.88 -6.36 7.49
C TYR A 30 -13.71 -7.65 7.43
N ALA A 31 -13.12 -8.76 7.85
CA ALA A 31 -13.81 -10.05 7.84
C ALA A 31 -14.98 -10.11 8.82
N LYS A 32 -14.92 -9.38 9.93
CA LYS A 32 -15.92 -9.41 10.99
C LYS A 32 -16.96 -8.30 10.85
N ASP A 33 -16.52 -7.08 10.61
CA ASP A 33 -17.29 -5.86 10.80
C ASP A 33 -17.49 -5.08 9.48
N GLY A 34 -16.85 -5.52 8.38
CA GLY A 34 -17.02 -4.96 7.03
C GLY A 34 -16.18 -3.72 6.75
N LEU A 35 -16.46 -3.09 5.59
CA LEU A 35 -15.62 -2.05 5.02
C LEU A 35 -15.62 -0.77 5.87
N GLU A 36 -16.78 -0.26 6.28
CA GLU A 36 -16.89 1.00 7.01
C GLU A 36 -16.11 0.97 8.33
N ALA A 37 -16.28 -0.10 9.11
CA ALA A 37 -15.52 -0.31 10.34
C ALA A 37 -14.00 -0.44 10.08
N THR A 38 -13.62 -1.02 8.95
CA THR A 38 -12.21 -1.13 8.53
C THR A 38 -11.62 0.25 8.22
N ILE A 39 -12.36 1.09 7.52
CA ILE A 39 -11.94 2.47 7.27
C ILE A 39 -11.80 3.23 8.60
N ASP A 40 -12.76 3.09 9.52
CA ASP A 40 -12.68 3.71 10.85
C ASP A 40 -11.42 3.28 11.60
N LEU A 41 -11.11 1.99 11.60
CA LEU A 41 -9.91 1.43 12.22
C LEU A 41 -8.61 2.01 11.64
N LEU A 42 -8.55 2.23 10.31
CA LEU A 42 -7.36 2.77 9.65
C LEU A 42 -6.99 4.19 10.13
N PHE A 43 -7.96 4.95 10.63
CA PHE A 43 -7.74 6.30 11.17
C PHE A 43 -7.51 6.33 12.69
N THR A 44 -7.28 5.17 13.30
CA THR A 44 -6.95 5.08 14.73
C THR A 44 -5.44 4.99 14.97
N LYS A 45 -5.03 5.14 16.23
CA LYS A 45 -3.63 5.00 16.67
C LYS A 45 -3.07 3.60 16.43
N GLU A 46 -3.91 2.58 16.41
CA GLU A 46 -3.54 1.20 16.15
C GLU A 46 -3.00 1.00 14.72
N CYS A 47 -3.42 1.87 13.80
CA CYS A 47 -3.04 1.85 12.39
C CYS A 47 -2.18 3.06 11.96
N GLU A 48 -1.68 3.87 12.88
CA GLU A 48 -0.94 5.11 12.60
C GLU A 48 0.18 4.93 11.55
N LEU A 49 0.88 3.81 11.58
CA LEU A 49 2.00 3.54 10.66
C LEU A 49 1.58 3.12 9.23
N VAL A 50 0.29 2.83 9.04
CA VAL A 50 -0.34 2.54 7.74
C VAL A 50 -1.55 3.43 7.50
N MET A 51 -1.72 4.50 8.27
CA MET A 51 -2.84 5.43 8.13
C MET A 51 -2.77 6.12 6.77
N PRO A 52 -3.84 6.06 5.95
CA PRO A 52 -3.92 6.81 4.70
C PRO A 52 -3.88 8.32 4.92
N TRP A 53 -3.39 9.07 3.93
CA TRP A 53 -3.33 10.53 4.01
C TRP A 53 -4.54 11.21 3.36
N GLN A 54 -5.44 10.43 2.76
CA GLN A 54 -6.70 10.90 2.19
C GLN A 54 -7.71 11.25 3.29
N PHE A 55 -8.71 12.06 2.93
CA PHE A 55 -9.87 12.24 3.79
C PHE A 55 -10.67 10.93 3.90
N LYS A 56 -11.19 10.66 5.09
CA LYS A 56 -11.87 9.41 5.41
C LYS A 56 -13.05 9.12 4.48
N GLU A 57 -13.85 10.14 4.19
CA GLU A 57 -15.03 10.06 3.33
C GLU A 57 -14.68 9.73 1.89
N GLU A 58 -13.62 10.35 1.37
CA GLU A 58 -13.10 10.07 0.03
C GLU A 58 -12.53 8.65 -0.06
N LEU A 59 -11.79 8.23 0.97
CA LEU A 59 -11.25 6.88 1.04
C LEU A 59 -12.35 5.83 1.12
N LEU A 60 -13.43 6.08 1.89
CA LEU A 60 -14.58 5.18 1.95
C LEU A 60 -15.27 5.05 0.59
N ALA A 61 -15.48 6.18 -0.11
CA ALA A 61 -16.07 6.16 -1.45
C ALA A 61 -15.20 5.40 -2.46
N LEU A 62 -13.88 5.60 -2.42
CA LEU A 62 -12.90 4.87 -3.22
C LEU A 62 -12.96 3.37 -2.92
N ALA A 63 -12.86 3.00 -1.65
CA ALA A 63 -12.82 1.61 -1.19
C ALA A 63 -14.13 0.87 -1.54
N THR A 64 -15.28 1.51 -1.40
CA THR A 64 -16.58 0.95 -1.80
C THR A 64 -16.62 0.58 -3.29
N ARG A 65 -16.03 1.42 -4.14
CA ARG A 65 -15.94 1.12 -5.59
C ARG A 65 -15.01 -0.05 -5.88
N ILE A 66 -13.84 -0.08 -5.24
CA ILE A 66 -12.88 -1.19 -5.39
C ILE A 66 -13.52 -2.51 -4.92
N GLU A 67 -14.20 -2.50 -3.78
CA GLU A 67 -14.88 -3.67 -3.24
C GLU A 67 -15.96 -4.21 -4.19
N ALA A 68 -16.81 -3.31 -4.72
CA ALA A 68 -17.89 -3.68 -5.65
C ALA A 68 -17.36 -4.22 -6.99
N GLN A 69 -16.27 -3.67 -7.50
CA GLN A 69 -15.71 -4.04 -8.80
C GLN A 69 -14.75 -5.23 -8.73
N ARG A 70 -14.09 -5.45 -7.58
CA ARG A 70 -13.03 -6.46 -7.41
C ARG A 70 -12.04 -6.45 -8.57
N PRO A 71 -11.35 -5.31 -8.83
CA PRO A 71 -10.50 -5.15 -9.99
C PRO A 71 -9.35 -6.16 -10.01
N LYS A 72 -8.91 -6.55 -11.22
CA LYS A 72 -7.78 -7.46 -11.43
C LYS A 72 -6.45 -6.75 -11.59
N VAL A 73 -6.48 -5.49 -11.99
CA VAL A 73 -5.29 -4.64 -12.13
C VAL A 73 -5.56 -3.31 -11.47
N VAL A 74 -4.89 -3.09 -10.34
CA VAL A 74 -4.95 -1.83 -9.60
C VAL A 74 -3.59 -1.15 -9.66
N MET A 75 -3.59 0.15 -9.89
CA MET A 75 -2.39 0.97 -9.83
C MET A 75 -2.62 2.15 -8.88
N GLU A 76 -1.60 2.53 -8.13
CA GLU A 76 -1.57 3.81 -7.39
C GLU A 76 -0.28 4.56 -7.67
N ILE A 77 -0.35 5.89 -7.60
CA ILE A 77 0.81 6.79 -7.58
C ILE A 77 0.82 7.49 -6.24
N GLY A 78 1.88 7.27 -5.46
CA GLY A 78 2.00 7.75 -4.09
C GLY A 78 1.61 6.68 -3.06
N THR A 79 2.55 5.83 -2.68
CA THR A 79 2.36 4.77 -1.66
C THR A 79 2.34 5.32 -0.24
N ALA A 80 3.16 6.32 0.03
CA ALA A 80 3.33 6.96 1.35
C ALA A 80 3.46 5.96 2.51
N THR A 81 2.47 5.90 3.39
CA THR A 81 2.40 4.95 4.53
C THR A 81 1.96 3.55 4.12
N GLY A 82 1.41 3.38 2.91
CA GLY A 82 0.90 2.12 2.38
C GLY A 82 -0.55 1.79 2.73
N GLY A 83 -1.29 2.72 3.34
CA GLY A 83 -2.67 2.45 3.76
C GLY A 83 -3.62 2.19 2.61
N THR A 84 -3.52 2.99 1.54
CA THR A 84 -4.33 2.81 0.32
C THR A 84 -3.93 1.52 -0.40
N LEU A 85 -2.63 1.20 -0.46
CA LEU A 85 -2.14 -0.07 -1.01
C LEU A 85 -2.70 -1.27 -0.24
N LEU A 86 -2.71 -1.20 1.10
CA LEU A 86 -3.27 -2.26 1.94
C LEU A 86 -4.76 -2.48 1.65
N LEU A 87 -5.54 -1.41 1.55
CA LEU A 87 -6.97 -1.49 1.16
C LEU A 87 -7.15 -2.07 -0.24
N SER A 88 -6.34 -1.62 -1.20
CA SER A 88 -6.37 -2.15 -2.56
C SER A 88 -6.09 -3.65 -2.59
N CYS A 89 -5.10 -4.13 -1.82
CA CYS A 89 -4.83 -5.56 -1.67
C CYS A 89 -6.02 -6.30 -1.05
N LEU A 90 -6.63 -5.73 -0.01
CA LEU A 90 -7.74 -6.34 0.70
C LEU A 90 -8.97 -6.51 -0.21
N LEU A 91 -9.30 -5.50 -1.01
CA LEU A 91 -10.56 -5.38 -1.74
C LEU A 91 -10.50 -5.89 -3.19
N ALA A 92 -9.34 -5.83 -3.84
CA ALA A 92 -9.17 -6.32 -5.21
C ALA A 92 -9.36 -7.84 -5.31
N ALA A 93 -9.48 -8.35 -6.54
CA ALA A 93 -9.58 -9.78 -6.82
C ALA A 93 -8.43 -10.58 -6.19
N ASP A 94 -8.68 -11.86 -5.91
CA ASP A 94 -7.70 -12.71 -5.20
C ASP A 94 -6.48 -13.07 -6.08
N ASP A 95 -6.59 -12.88 -7.40
CA ASP A 95 -5.52 -13.03 -8.39
C ASP A 95 -5.01 -11.68 -8.94
N ALA A 96 -5.36 -10.56 -8.29
CA ALA A 96 -5.05 -9.23 -8.78
C ALA A 96 -3.55 -8.95 -8.88
N THR A 97 -3.22 -8.10 -9.85
CA THR A 97 -1.92 -7.43 -9.96
C THR A 97 -2.05 -6.01 -9.43
N LEU A 98 -1.24 -5.68 -8.43
CA LEU A 98 -1.20 -4.36 -7.83
C LEU A 98 0.12 -3.68 -8.18
N ILE A 99 0.06 -2.47 -8.68
CA ILE A 99 1.22 -1.66 -9.06
C ILE A 99 1.20 -0.41 -8.17
N SER A 100 2.24 -0.21 -7.40
CA SER A 100 2.38 0.98 -6.56
C SER A 100 3.66 1.70 -6.97
N VAL A 101 3.52 2.96 -7.37
CA VAL A 101 4.61 3.82 -7.81
C VAL A 101 4.83 4.90 -6.79
N ASP A 102 6.08 5.07 -6.34
CA ASP A 102 6.42 6.16 -5.42
C ASP A 102 7.88 6.58 -5.59
N LEU A 103 8.21 7.78 -5.14
CA LEU A 103 9.57 8.29 -5.17
C LEU A 103 10.48 7.46 -4.23
N PRO A 104 11.78 7.34 -4.55
CA PRO A 104 12.72 6.57 -3.73
C PRO A 104 13.20 7.28 -2.45
N GLU A 105 12.51 8.27 -1.97
CA GLU A 105 12.82 9.32 -0.99
C GLU A 105 13.15 10.63 -1.71
N GLY A 106 12.72 11.77 -1.22
CA GLY A 106 13.00 13.04 -1.88
C GLY A 106 12.51 14.25 -1.08
N ASP A 107 12.87 15.43 -1.59
CA ASP A 107 12.66 16.74 -0.96
C ASP A 107 11.20 17.14 -0.78
N PHE A 108 10.28 16.49 -1.49
CA PHE A 108 8.84 16.76 -1.41
C PHE A 108 8.10 15.82 -0.44
N GLY A 109 8.81 15.17 0.48
CA GLY A 109 8.22 14.23 1.43
C GLY A 109 7.70 12.96 0.78
N GLY A 110 8.00 12.75 -0.51
CA GLY A 110 7.54 11.61 -1.28
C GLY A 110 8.36 10.35 -1.03
N GLY A 111 7.67 9.23 -1.12
CA GLY A 111 8.28 7.93 -1.09
C GLY A 111 8.46 7.32 0.29
N TYR A 112 9.02 6.15 0.27
CA TYR A 112 9.30 5.37 1.47
C TYR A 112 10.68 4.72 1.38
N PRO A 113 11.35 4.47 2.53
CA PRO A 113 12.69 3.87 2.54
C PRO A 113 12.66 2.42 2.04
N ALA A 114 13.73 2.00 1.35
CA ALA A 114 13.83 0.67 0.72
C ALA A 114 13.58 -0.50 1.67
N TRP A 115 13.87 -0.36 2.97
CA TRP A 115 13.64 -1.41 3.97
C TRP A 115 12.14 -1.72 4.19
N LYS A 116 11.23 -0.84 3.75
CA LYS A 116 9.77 -1.10 3.79
C LYS A 116 9.27 -1.98 2.64
N LEU A 117 10.04 -2.18 1.58
CA LEU A 117 9.63 -3.01 0.43
C LEU A 117 9.09 -4.39 0.83
N PRO A 118 9.78 -5.19 1.69
CA PRO A 118 9.25 -6.49 2.11
C PRO A 118 7.96 -6.40 2.92
N LEU A 119 7.74 -5.27 3.63
CA LEU A 119 6.51 -5.04 4.39
C LEU A 119 5.33 -4.80 3.45
N TYR A 120 5.48 -3.89 2.50
CA TYR A 120 4.42 -3.57 1.55
C TYR A 120 4.13 -4.73 0.61
N SER A 121 5.15 -5.50 0.20
CA SER A 121 4.95 -6.75 -0.54
C SER A 121 4.13 -7.77 0.25
N SER A 122 4.18 -7.73 1.59
CA SER A 122 3.42 -8.65 2.45
C SER A 122 1.93 -8.31 2.61
N PHE A 123 1.46 -7.22 2.01
CA PHE A 123 0.03 -6.87 1.98
C PHE A 123 -0.76 -7.74 1.00
N ALA A 124 -0.08 -8.33 0.00
CA ALA A 124 -0.72 -9.21 -0.96
C ALA A 124 -1.40 -10.41 -0.31
N LYS A 125 -2.60 -10.71 -0.76
CA LYS A 125 -3.25 -12.00 -0.50
C LYS A 125 -2.53 -13.12 -1.27
N PRO A 126 -2.64 -14.38 -0.82
CA PRO A 126 -2.20 -15.51 -1.64
C PRO A 126 -2.84 -15.46 -3.04
N GLY A 127 -2.01 -15.49 -4.08
CA GLY A 127 -2.46 -15.35 -5.47
C GLY A 127 -2.30 -13.94 -6.07
N GLN A 128 -2.26 -12.90 -5.28
CA GLN A 128 -1.99 -11.53 -5.74
C GLN A 128 -0.50 -11.30 -6.01
N ARG A 129 -0.22 -10.33 -6.88
CA ARG A 129 1.14 -9.86 -7.18
C ARG A 129 1.24 -8.37 -6.95
N ILE A 130 2.16 -7.93 -6.09
CA ILE A 130 2.48 -6.52 -5.89
C ILE A 130 3.78 -6.17 -6.59
N HIS A 131 3.75 -5.10 -7.38
CA HIS A 131 4.90 -4.49 -8.01
C HIS A 131 5.13 -3.11 -7.40
N LEU A 132 6.15 -3.01 -6.55
CA LEU A 132 6.57 -1.77 -5.91
C LEU A 132 7.63 -1.09 -6.78
N ILE A 133 7.26 -0.05 -7.48
CA ILE A 133 8.14 0.69 -8.38
C ILE A 133 8.56 1.99 -7.70
N ARG A 134 9.82 2.06 -7.31
CA ARG A 134 10.40 3.27 -6.72
C ARG A 134 11.04 4.10 -7.83
N GLY A 135 10.48 5.26 -8.11
CA GLY A 135 10.93 6.15 -9.17
C GLY A 135 9.93 7.27 -9.45
N ASP A 136 10.37 8.25 -10.22
CA ASP A 136 9.49 9.32 -10.70
C ASP A 136 8.47 8.78 -11.70
N SER A 137 7.18 8.91 -11.40
CA SER A 137 6.07 8.45 -12.23
C SER A 137 6.04 9.08 -13.63
N HIS A 138 6.72 10.22 -13.83
CA HIS A 138 6.84 10.89 -15.12
C HIS A 138 8.05 10.41 -15.94
N SER A 139 8.92 9.58 -15.36
CA SER A 139 10.12 9.11 -16.05
C SER A 139 9.81 7.98 -17.04
N ARG A 140 10.57 7.94 -18.15
CA ARG A 140 10.46 6.87 -19.14
C ARG A 140 10.75 5.49 -18.56
N ASP A 141 11.71 5.39 -17.65
CA ASP A 141 12.06 4.12 -16.99
C ASP A 141 10.87 3.56 -16.22
N VAL A 142 10.24 4.37 -15.37
CA VAL A 142 9.07 3.95 -14.61
C VAL A 142 7.93 3.56 -15.55
N HIS A 143 7.68 4.33 -16.60
CA HIS A 143 6.65 4.01 -17.58
C HIS A 143 6.93 2.67 -18.29
N GLN A 144 8.18 2.39 -18.68
CA GLN A 144 8.55 1.12 -19.29
C GLN A 144 8.36 -0.05 -18.31
N ARG A 145 8.69 0.13 -17.04
CA ARG A 145 8.49 -0.89 -15.99
C ARG A 145 7.00 -1.17 -15.78
N ILE A 146 6.16 -0.15 -15.72
CA ILE A 146 4.70 -0.30 -15.63
C ILE A 146 4.17 -1.06 -16.85
N THR A 147 4.56 -0.65 -18.05
CA THR A 147 4.15 -1.32 -19.30
C THR A 147 4.59 -2.78 -19.32
N GLY A 148 5.80 -3.09 -18.86
CA GLY A 148 6.29 -4.46 -18.75
C GLY A 148 5.48 -5.32 -17.76
N VAL A 149 5.03 -4.74 -16.66
CA VAL A 149 4.14 -5.43 -15.70
C VAL A 149 2.74 -5.64 -16.30
N LEU A 150 2.23 -4.64 -16.99
CA LEU A 150 0.89 -4.71 -17.60
C LEU A 150 0.84 -5.71 -18.76
N ALA A 151 1.91 -5.80 -19.55
CA ALA A 151 1.90 -6.49 -20.85
C ALA A 151 0.73 -5.96 -21.71
N ASP A 152 -0.25 -6.82 -22.02
CA ASP A 152 -1.45 -6.44 -22.80
C ASP A 152 -2.67 -6.10 -21.94
N ARG A 153 -2.51 -6.07 -20.60
CA ARG A 153 -3.62 -5.77 -19.68
C ARG A 153 -3.83 -4.28 -19.54
N ARG A 154 -5.04 -3.90 -19.19
CA ARG A 154 -5.40 -2.52 -18.84
C ARG A 154 -5.47 -2.39 -17.32
N ILE A 155 -5.29 -1.17 -16.83
CA ILE A 155 -5.55 -0.81 -15.44
C ILE A 155 -7.06 -0.69 -15.28
N ASP A 156 -7.64 -1.47 -14.35
CA ASP A 156 -9.05 -1.42 -14.03
C ASP A 156 -9.33 -0.27 -13.06
N TYR A 157 -8.35 0.05 -12.20
CA TYR A 157 -8.46 1.09 -11.18
C TYR A 157 -7.13 1.84 -10.99
N LEU A 158 -7.19 3.21 -10.98
CA LEU A 158 -6.07 4.11 -10.75
C LEU A 158 -6.45 5.13 -9.69
#